data_cbc3f5b43c12ec48e07be07cfa86cae2
#
_entry.id   cbc3f5b43c12ec48e07be07cfa86cae2
#
_cell.length_a   1.000
_cell.length_b   1.000
_cell.length_c   1.000
_cell.angle_alpha   90.00
_cell.angle_beta   90.00
_cell.angle_gamma   90.00
#
_symmetry.space_group_name_H-M   'P 1'
#
loop_
_entity.id
_entity.type
_entity.pdbx_description
1 polymer ?
#
loop_
_entity_poly.entity_id
_entity_poly.type
_entity_poly.pdbx_seq_one_letter_code
_entity_poly.pdbx_strand_id
1 'polypeptide(L)'
;AWAKIQQEPSSLYGLNIPVEFTLADGSTPRSVVSLTTAETTGCLESAQVVRLVAVDPRFEVFRELTREERPPALSGVLAGDPIVVQYDSSAGVDSAIAQGFADAWSGGVEGRVSVLDRGSGAVTTGSAGTLVLLGDSASHRQFIEPLLRTYGVTLNAGHVSIDGTDYDLSRQFVALAMATANGQSVLWVAGPMADVQTVSELSSRLTHYGKFSALVFQGRKNLLKKVWPVVGSALQAIPDIK
;
A
#
# COMPACT_ATOMS: atom_id res chain seq x y z
N ALA A 1 -16.07 -24.04 16.67
CA ALA A 1 -15.73 -22.61 16.76
C ALA A 1 -16.98 -21.76 16.52
N TRP A 2 -17.02 -20.58 17.09
CA TRP A 2 -18.09 -19.61 16.89
C TRP A 2 -17.51 -18.20 16.68
N ALA A 3 -18.26 -17.36 15.95
CA ALA A 3 -17.94 -15.96 15.73
C ALA A 3 -19.17 -15.11 16.03
N LYS A 4 -19.01 -14.12 16.91
CA LYS A 4 -20.02 -13.09 17.16
C LYS A 4 -19.79 -11.94 16.19
N ILE A 5 -20.82 -11.59 15.41
CA ILE A 5 -20.78 -10.54 14.40
C ILE A 5 -21.76 -9.45 14.81
N GLN A 6 -21.31 -8.20 14.76
CA GLN A 6 -22.12 -7.03 15.13
C GLN A 6 -22.14 -6.02 13.99
N GLN A 7 -23.24 -5.27 13.86
CA GLN A 7 -23.36 -4.10 13.01
C GLN A 7 -23.75 -2.87 13.84
N GLU A 8 -23.57 -1.70 13.27
CA GLU A 8 -23.90 -0.43 13.92
C GLU A 8 -25.40 -0.37 14.23
N PRO A 9 -25.80 -0.19 15.51
CA PRO A 9 -27.22 -0.25 15.91
C PRO A 9 -28.10 0.84 15.29
N SER A 10 -27.51 1.97 14.88
CA SER A 10 -28.24 3.10 14.29
C SER A 10 -28.72 2.84 12.86
N SER A 11 -28.19 1.81 12.19
CA SER A 11 -28.46 1.52 10.78
C SER A 11 -28.42 0.01 10.53
N LEU A 12 -29.49 -0.68 10.91
CA LEU A 12 -29.58 -2.13 10.76
C LEU A 12 -29.90 -2.53 9.31
N TYR A 13 -29.12 -3.44 8.79
CA TYR A 13 -29.28 -4.05 7.47
C TYR A 13 -29.54 -5.55 7.59
N GLY A 14 -30.31 -6.11 6.67
CA GLY A 14 -30.39 -7.56 6.48
C GLY A 14 -29.22 -8.01 5.61
N LEU A 15 -28.22 -8.63 6.20
CA LEU A 15 -26.98 -9.03 5.53
C LEU A 15 -26.81 -10.54 5.57
N ASN A 16 -26.32 -11.12 4.47
CA ASN A 16 -25.81 -12.47 4.42
C ASN A 16 -24.28 -12.41 4.38
N ILE A 17 -23.64 -12.68 5.51
CA ILE A 17 -22.24 -12.46 5.73
C ILE A 17 -21.46 -13.77 5.59
N PRO A 18 -20.55 -13.90 4.63
CA PRO A 18 -19.68 -15.07 4.51
C PRO A 18 -18.63 -15.09 5.64
N VAL A 19 -18.48 -16.26 6.24
CA VAL A 19 -17.44 -16.52 7.27
C VAL A 19 -16.62 -17.72 6.81
N GLU A 20 -15.31 -17.56 6.74
CA GLU A 20 -14.36 -18.62 6.43
C GLU A 20 -13.59 -19.02 7.69
N PHE A 21 -13.37 -20.33 7.85
CA PHE A 21 -12.64 -20.90 8.97
C PHE A 21 -11.42 -21.64 8.43
N THR A 22 -10.22 -21.22 8.77
CA THR A 22 -9.01 -21.96 8.40
C THR A 22 -8.78 -23.06 9.43
N LEU A 23 -8.78 -24.32 8.99
CA LEU A 23 -8.56 -25.48 9.84
C LEU A 23 -7.07 -25.86 9.94
N ALA A 24 -6.76 -26.79 10.84
CA ALA A 24 -5.38 -27.22 11.08
C ALA A 24 -4.71 -27.87 9.87
N ASP A 25 -5.49 -28.52 8.99
CA ASP A 25 -5.02 -29.12 7.73
C ASP A 25 -4.90 -28.13 6.57
N GLY A 26 -5.20 -26.84 6.82
CA GLY A 26 -5.17 -25.78 5.81
C GLY A 26 -6.47 -25.66 4.99
N SER A 27 -7.46 -26.53 5.18
CA SER A 27 -8.76 -26.38 4.52
C SER A 27 -9.50 -25.15 5.05
N THR A 28 -10.34 -24.54 4.20
CA THR A 28 -11.06 -23.28 4.50
C THR A 28 -12.56 -23.43 4.27
N PRO A 29 -13.29 -24.22 5.11
CA PRO A 29 -14.74 -24.29 5.01
C PRO A 29 -15.36 -22.93 5.21
N ARG A 30 -16.44 -22.69 4.47
CA ARG A 30 -17.17 -21.42 4.45
C ARG A 30 -18.61 -21.64 4.89
N SER A 31 -19.13 -20.71 5.67
CA SER A 31 -20.52 -20.59 6.09
C SER A 31 -21.06 -19.21 5.72
N VAL A 32 -22.38 -19.08 5.63
CA VAL A 32 -23.04 -17.79 5.47
C VAL A 32 -23.91 -17.56 6.70
N VAL A 33 -23.68 -16.43 7.36
CA VAL A 33 -24.39 -16.04 8.57
C VAL A 33 -25.36 -14.91 8.23
N SER A 34 -26.64 -15.10 8.53
CA SER A 34 -27.65 -14.04 8.38
C SER A 34 -27.62 -13.09 9.57
N LEU A 35 -27.39 -11.81 9.32
CA LEU A 35 -27.39 -10.74 10.30
C LEU A 35 -28.56 -9.79 10.00
N THR A 36 -29.64 -9.92 10.76
CA THR A 36 -30.85 -9.09 10.61
C THR A 36 -31.13 -8.21 11.84
N THR A 37 -30.30 -8.34 12.86
CA THR A 37 -30.35 -7.61 14.13
C THR A 37 -28.99 -6.96 14.40
N ALA A 38 -28.85 -6.21 15.49
CA ALA A 38 -27.57 -5.58 15.83
C ALA A 38 -26.40 -6.57 16.00
N GLU A 39 -26.71 -7.82 16.35
CA GLU A 39 -25.72 -8.89 16.47
C GLU A 39 -26.26 -10.26 16.10
N THR A 40 -25.38 -11.14 15.69
CA THR A 40 -25.67 -12.55 15.46
C THR A 40 -24.43 -13.40 15.78
N THR A 41 -24.63 -14.72 15.90
CA THR A 41 -23.53 -15.66 16.14
C THR A 41 -23.53 -16.71 15.02
N GLY A 42 -22.42 -16.84 14.34
CA GLY A 42 -22.15 -17.95 13.44
C GLY A 42 -21.33 -19.02 14.11
N CYS A 43 -21.57 -20.29 13.81
CA CYS A 43 -20.78 -21.40 14.33
C CYS A 43 -20.35 -22.34 13.22
N LEU A 44 -19.22 -23.02 13.45
CA LEU A 44 -18.77 -24.16 12.68
C LEU A 44 -18.55 -25.35 13.62
N GLU A 45 -19.23 -26.44 13.34
CA GLU A 45 -18.91 -27.73 13.96
C GLU A 45 -17.79 -28.39 13.16
N SER A 46 -16.67 -28.66 13.81
CA SER A 46 -15.51 -29.28 13.19
C SER A 46 -14.79 -30.15 14.20
N ALA A 47 -14.38 -31.34 13.76
CA ALA A 47 -13.48 -32.20 14.53
C ALA A 47 -12.03 -31.69 14.54
N GLN A 48 -11.70 -30.74 13.66
CA GLN A 48 -10.38 -30.15 13.57
C GLN A 48 -10.27 -28.82 14.29
N VAL A 49 -9.06 -28.48 14.72
CA VAL A 49 -8.77 -27.18 15.35
C VAL A 49 -8.92 -26.07 14.30
N VAL A 50 -9.69 -25.04 14.64
CA VAL A 50 -9.79 -23.83 13.84
C VAL A 50 -8.62 -22.90 14.20
N ARG A 51 -7.83 -22.52 13.22
CA ARG A 51 -6.67 -21.64 13.38
C ARG A 51 -7.00 -20.18 13.17
N LEU A 52 -7.95 -19.89 12.28
CA LEU A 52 -8.35 -18.52 11.94
C LEU A 52 -9.84 -18.52 11.59
N VAL A 53 -10.54 -17.49 12.05
CA VAL A 53 -11.89 -17.14 11.60
C VAL A 53 -11.80 -15.81 10.88
N ALA A 54 -12.31 -15.75 9.66
CA ALA A 54 -12.33 -14.54 8.84
C ALA A 54 -13.77 -14.23 8.41
N VAL A 55 -14.24 -13.03 8.72
CA VAL A 55 -15.56 -12.55 8.31
C VAL A 55 -15.39 -11.73 7.04
N ASP A 56 -16.16 -12.07 6.00
CA ASP A 56 -16.13 -11.43 4.69
C ASP A 56 -14.72 -11.26 4.09
N PRO A 57 -13.90 -12.34 4.02
CA PRO A 57 -12.49 -12.23 3.61
C PRO A 57 -12.31 -11.88 2.13
N ARG A 58 -13.39 -11.96 1.34
CA ARG A 58 -13.38 -11.65 -0.11
C ARG A 58 -14.08 -10.35 -0.46
N PHE A 59 -14.46 -9.54 0.57
CA PHE A 59 -15.13 -8.25 0.38
C PHE A 59 -16.42 -8.34 -0.44
N GLU A 60 -17.27 -9.34 -0.14
CA GLU A 60 -18.55 -9.57 -0.83
C GLU A 60 -19.69 -8.76 -0.22
N VAL A 61 -19.51 -8.27 1.01
CA VAL A 61 -20.46 -7.41 1.71
C VAL A 61 -20.10 -5.95 1.49
N PHE A 62 -21.07 -5.12 1.11
CA PHE A 62 -20.84 -3.67 1.04
C PHE A 62 -20.71 -3.10 2.46
N ARG A 63 -19.49 -2.77 2.86
CA ARG A 63 -19.13 -2.25 4.16
C ARG A 63 -17.95 -1.30 4.08
N GLU A 64 -17.75 -0.52 5.11
CA GLU A 64 -16.53 0.25 5.25
C GLU A 64 -15.35 -0.70 5.50
N LEU A 65 -14.31 -0.56 4.69
CA LEU A 65 -13.07 -1.31 4.85
C LEU A 65 -12.17 -0.60 5.86
N THR A 66 -11.59 -1.36 6.76
CA THR A 66 -10.57 -0.84 7.66
C THR A 66 -9.31 -0.48 6.86
N ARG A 67 -8.39 0.19 7.50
CA ARG A 67 -7.14 0.60 6.88
C ARG A 67 -6.29 -0.59 6.44
N GLU A 68 -6.23 -1.62 7.28
CA GLU A 68 -5.47 -2.85 7.04
C GLU A 68 -6.01 -3.63 5.84
N GLU A 69 -7.28 -3.46 5.54
CA GLU A 69 -7.98 -4.07 4.40
C GLU A 69 -7.82 -3.28 3.10
N ARG A 70 -7.26 -2.08 3.16
CA ARG A 70 -7.00 -1.23 1.98
C ARG A 70 -5.51 -1.19 1.67
N PRO A 71 -5.02 -2.04 0.75
CA PRO A 71 -3.61 -1.99 0.36
C PRO A 71 -3.22 -0.59 -0.13
N PRO A 72 -2.04 -0.08 0.25
CA PRO A 72 -1.56 1.19 -0.28
C PRO A 72 -1.50 1.15 -1.80
N ALA A 73 -2.01 2.18 -2.45
CA ALA A 73 -2.05 2.31 -3.91
C ALA A 73 -1.75 3.74 -4.33
N LEU A 74 -1.37 3.93 -5.61
CA LEU A 74 -1.07 5.25 -6.13
C LEU A 74 -2.26 6.21 -6.04
N SER A 75 -3.50 5.74 -6.08
CA SER A 75 -4.68 6.59 -5.88
C SER A 75 -4.67 7.28 -4.51
N GLY A 76 -4.28 6.57 -3.45
CA GLY A 76 -4.13 7.16 -2.11
C GLY A 76 -2.99 8.16 -2.03
N VAL A 77 -1.89 7.89 -2.75
CA VAL A 77 -0.76 8.82 -2.88
C VAL A 77 -1.18 10.11 -3.61
N LEU A 78 -1.87 9.97 -4.74
CA LEU A 78 -2.31 11.10 -5.56
C LEU A 78 -3.42 11.95 -4.91
N ALA A 79 -4.22 11.33 -4.02
CA ALA A 79 -5.28 12.00 -3.29
C ALA A 79 -4.78 12.82 -2.08
N GLY A 80 -3.53 12.64 -1.67
CA GLY A 80 -2.97 13.37 -0.54
C GLY A 80 -2.81 14.86 -0.81
N ASP A 81 -3.04 15.66 0.21
CA ASP A 81 -2.86 17.11 0.18
C ASP A 81 -2.42 17.58 1.58
N PRO A 82 -1.28 18.23 1.72
CA PRO A 82 -0.26 18.53 0.70
C PRO A 82 0.55 17.32 0.26
N ILE A 83 1.26 17.44 -0.87
CA ILE A 83 2.25 16.48 -1.34
C ILE A 83 3.64 17.05 -1.10
N VAL A 84 4.50 16.32 -0.42
CA VAL A 84 5.89 16.71 -0.19
C VAL A 84 6.80 15.76 -0.94
N VAL A 85 7.56 16.29 -1.90
CA VAL A 85 8.60 15.54 -2.63
C VAL A 85 9.92 15.77 -1.92
N GLN A 86 10.45 14.74 -1.28
CA GLN A 86 11.79 14.76 -0.68
C GLN A 86 12.78 14.04 -1.61
N TYR A 87 13.93 14.66 -1.81
CA TYR A 87 15.02 14.08 -2.59
C TYR A 87 16.35 14.27 -1.86
N ASP A 88 17.36 13.56 -2.32
CA ASP A 88 18.71 13.61 -1.79
C ASP A 88 19.67 14.00 -2.91
N SER A 89 20.12 15.27 -2.90
CA SER A 89 21.05 15.78 -3.90
C SER A 89 22.41 15.07 -3.87
N SER A 90 22.82 14.54 -2.70
CA SER A 90 24.05 13.77 -2.58
C SER A 90 23.97 12.38 -3.22
N ALA A 91 22.74 11.88 -3.49
CA ALA A 91 22.47 10.61 -4.17
C ALA A 91 22.18 10.79 -5.67
N GLY A 92 22.52 11.92 -6.26
CA GLY A 92 22.47 12.16 -7.70
C GLY A 92 21.09 12.60 -8.23
N VAL A 93 20.18 13.02 -7.38
CA VAL A 93 18.92 13.68 -7.79
C VAL A 93 19.11 15.17 -7.60
N ASP A 94 19.07 15.96 -8.68
CA ASP A 94 19.13 17.41 -8.59
C ASP A 94 17.74 18.06 -8.41
N SER A 95 17.73 19.35 -8.07
CA SER A 95 16.50 20.13 -7.84
C SER A 95 15.62 20.23 -9.08
N ALA A 96 16.22 20.30 -10.28
CA ALA A 96 15.46 20.41 -11.53
C ALA A 96 14.69 19.11 -11.82
N ILE A 97 15.30 17.96 -11.55
CA ILE A 97 14.66 16.64 -11.64
C ILE A 97 13.49 16.54 -10.65
N ALA A 98 13.73 16.92 -9.38
CA ALA A 98 12.70 16.88 -8.35
C ALA A 98 11.53 17.84 -8.66
N GLN A 99 11.83 19.03 -9.17
CA GLN A 99 10.82 19.98 -9.62
C GLN A 99 10.04 19.47 -10.82
N GLY A 100 10.72 18.92 -11.84
CA GLY A 100 10.07 18.31 -13.01
C GLY A 100 9.13 17.15 -12.66
N PHE A 101 9.47 16.37 -11.61
CA PHE A 101 8.56 15.37 -11.05
C PHE A 101 7.33 16.02 -10.40
N ALA A 102 7.54 17.04 -9.57
CA ALA A 102 6.50 17.72 -8.80
C ALA A 102 5.49 18.47 -9.68
N ASP A 103 5.96 19.13 -10.73
CA ASP A 103 5.13 19.94 -11.64
C ASP A 103 4.01 19.12 -12.29
N ALA A 104 4.31 17.86 -12.63
CA ALA A 104 3.32 16.95 -13.21
C ALA A 104 2.17 16.60 -12.23
N TRP A 105 2.38 16.79 -10.93
CA TRP A 105 1.40 16.43 -9.89
C TRP A 105 0.71 17.65 -9.26
N SER A 106 1.22 18.85 -9.52
CA SER A 106 0.62 20.09 -8.99
C SER A 106 -0.81 20.31 -9.49
N GLY A 107 -1.12 19.83 -10.70
CA GLY A 107 -2.41 20.06 -11.35
C GLY A 107 -2.70 21.54 -11.57
N GLY A 108 -1.67 22.41 -11.57
CA GLY A 108 -1.80 23.85 -11.67
C GLY A 108 -2.23 24.54 -10.36
N VAL A 109 -2.30 23.79 -9.23
CA VAL A 109 -2.65 24.35 -7.92
C VAL A 109 -1.37 24.73 -7.20
N GLU A 110 -1.19 26.03 -6.95
CA GLU A 110 -0.04 26.56 -6.23
C GLU A 110 -0.03 26.04 -4.77
N GLY A 111 1.15 25.65 -4.31
CA GLY A 111 1.36 25.17 -2.93
C GLY A 111 0.91 23.73 -2.65
N ARG A 112 0.24 23.04 -3.58
CA ARG A 112 -0.15 21.65 -3.41
C ARG A 112 1.03 20.71 -3.32
N VAL A 113 2.07 20.92 -4.10
CA VAL A 113 3.29 20.14 -4.10
C VAL A 113 4.46 21.00 -3.69
N SER A 114 5.21 20.56 -2.71
CA SER A 114 6.46 21.17 -2.28
C SER A 114 7.63 20.24 -2.50
N VAL A 115 8.80 20.82 -2.82
CA VAL A 115 10.03 20.07 -3.08
C VAL A 115 11.05 20.41 -2.01
N LEU A 116 11.68 19.40 -1.42
CA LEU A 116 12.59 19.56 -0.29
C LEU A 116 13.84 18.70 -0.50
N ASP A 117 14.99 19.34 -0.62
CA ASP A 117 16.30 18.66 -0.54
C ASP A 117 16.61 18.31 0.91
N ARG A 118 16.84 17.04 1.17
CA ARG A 118 17.23 16.55 2.50
C ARG A 118 18.71 16.25 2.58
N GLY A 119 19.43 16.22 1.45
CA GLY A 119 20.79 15.72 1.40
C GLY A 119 20.86 14.32 2.02
N SER A 120 21.89 14.01 2.76
CA SER A 120 22.03 12.75 3.50
C SER A 120 21.22 12.69 4.82
N GLY A 121 20.34 13.67 5.06
CA GLY A 121 19.53 13.75 6.28
C GLY A 121 18.42 12.68 6.34
N ALA A 122 17.90 12.46 7.54
CA ALA A 122 16.79 11.53 7.74
C ALA A 122 15.51 12.00 7.03
N VAL A 123 14.72 11.04 6.57
CA VAL A 123 13.38 11.29 6.01
C VAL A 123 12.50 11.95 7.07
N THR A 124 11.85 13.04 6.70
CA THR A 124 10.92 13.74 7.59
C THR A 124 9.48 13.37 7.21
N THR A 125 8.76 12.81 8.15
CA THR A 125 7.33 12.50 8.01
C THR A 125 6.49 13.64 8.54
N GLY A 126 5.37 13.92 7.88
CA GLY A 126 4.32 14.80 8.38
C GLY A 126 3.20 14.03 9.06
N SER A 127 2.24 14.76 9.63
CA SER A 127 1.02 14.18 10.21
C SER A 127 -0.10 13.97 9.18
N ALA A 128 0.01 14.56 8.01
CA ALA A 128 -1.01 14.54 6.96
C ALA A 128 -0.38 14.60 5.56
N GLY A 129 -1.19 14.36 4.54
CA GLY A 129 -0.78 14.44 3.14
C GLY A 129 0.02 13.24 2.64
N THR A 130 0.72 13.46 1.55
CA THR A 130 1.55 12.45 0.89
C THR A 130 3.02 12.82 0.96
N LEU A 131 3.86 11.82 1.21
CA LEU A 131 5.30 11.90 1.11
C LEU A 131 5.78 11.14 -0.14
N VAL A 132 6.48 11.83 -1.03
CA VAL A 132 7.17 11.22 -2.16
C VAL A 132 8.67 11.25 -1.88
N LEU A 133 9.31 10.10 -1.95
CA LEU A 133 10.76 9.94 -1.83
C LEU A 133 11.33 9.69 -3.22
N LEU A 134 12.14 10.61 -3.72
CA LEU A 134 12.68 10.56 -5.07
C LEU A 134 14.17 10.22 -5.05
N GLY A 135 14.53 9.14 -5.70
CA GLY A 135 15.89 8.61 -5.79
C GLY A 135 16.20 7.47 -4.83
N ASP A 136 17.31 6.78 -5.08
CA ASP A 136 17.77 5.61 -4.33
C ASP A 136 18.86 6.01 -3.31
N SER A 137 18.52 6.78 -2.28
CA SER A 137 19.42 7.11 -1.20
C SER A 137 19.39 6.10 -0.04
N ALA A 138 20.46 6.04 0.75
CA ALA A 138 20.53 5.18 1.93
C ALA A 138 19.45 5.56 2.96
N SER A 139 19.19 6.86 3.15
CA SER A 139 18.16 7.36 4.07
C SER A 139 16.75 6.96 3.62
N HIS A 140 16.46 7.02 2.30
CA HIS A 140 15.20 6.55 1.75
C HIS A 140 15.03 5.05 1.98
N ARG A 141 16.02 4.22 1.63
CA ARG A 141 15.96 2.77 1.86
C ARG A 141 15.73 2.42 3.32
N GLN A 142 16.48 3.04 4.23
CA GLN A 142 16.34 2.81 5.67
C GLN A 142 14.89 3.11 6.15
N PHE A 143 14.27 4.15 5.61
CA PHE A 143 12.91 4.53 5.97
C PHE A 143 11.86 3.58 5.40
N ILE A 144 11.98 3.19 4.12
CA ILE A 144 10.95 2.41 3.43
C ILE A 144 11.05 0.90 3.64
N GLU A 145 12.24 0.37 3.96
CA GLU A 145 12.46 -1.07 4.12
C GLU A 145 11.48 -1.73 5.12
N PRO A 146 11.24 -1.18 6.32
CA PRO A 146 10.26 -1.74 7.25
C PRO A 146 8.83 -1.74 6.69
N LEU A 147 8.48 -0.73 5.89
CA LEU A 147 7.14 -0.59 5.29
C LEU A 147 6.90 -1.59 4.15
N LEU A 148 7.96 -1.98 3.45
CA LEU A 148 7.90 -2.87 2.29
C LEU A 148 8.09 -4.35 2.64
N ARG A 149 8.67 -4.65 3.79
CA ARG A 149 8.98 -6.02 4.23
C ARG A 149 7.74 -6.92 4.21
N THR A 150 6.60 -6.41 4.62
CA THR A 150 5.31 -7.11 4.63
C THR A 150 4.84 -7.54 3.24
N TYR A 151 5.31 -6.86 2.19
CA TYR A 151 4.92 -7.14 0.80
C TYR A 151 5.93 -8.01 0.04
N GLY A 152 6.93 -8.58 0.75
CA GLY A 152 7.93 -9.43 0.12
C GLY A 152 8.89 -8.67 -0.80
N VAL A 153 9.11 -7.38 -0.53
CA VAL A 153 10.07 -6.56 -1.26
C VAL A 153 11.38 -6.53 -0.48
N THR A 154 12.48 -6.77 -1.18
CA THR A 154 13.83 -6.63 -0.64
C THR A 154 14.56 -5.50 -1.37
N LEU A 155 15.24 -4.66 -0.59
CA LEU A 155 16.00 -3.53 -1.09
C LEU A 155 17.49 -3.79 -0.95
N ASN A 156 18.22 -3.66 -2.05
CA ASN A 156 19.67 -3.68 -2.11
C ASN A 156 20.18 -2.40 -2.78
N ALA A 157 21.42 -2.01 -2.59
CA ALA A 157 21.97 -0.85 -3.28
C ALA A 157 21.88 -1.02 -4.80
N GLY A 158 21.13 -0.13 -5.45
CA GLY A 158 20.91 -0.15 -6.90
C GLY A 158 19.96 -1.22 -7.42
N HIS A 159 19.34 -2.06 -6.55
CA HIS A 159 18.43 -3.13 -6.97
C HIS A 159 17.23 -3.24 -6.03
N VAL A 160 16.10 -3.66 -6.59
CA VAL A 160 14.87 -3.99 -5.85
C VAL A 160 14.40 -5.36 -6.28
N SER A 161 14.19 -6.27 -5.32
CA SER A 161 13.56 -7.57 -5.58
C SER A 161 12.08 -7.53 -5.19
N ILE A 162 11.20 -7.91 -6.11
CA ILE A 162 9.75 -8.02 -5.87
C ILE A 162 9.32 -9.42 -6.33
N ASP A 163 8.75 -10.21 -5.42
CA ASP A 163 8.37 -11.62 -5.68
C ASP A 163 9.52 -12.45 -6.25
N GLY A 164 10.74 -12.22 -5.80
CA GLY A 164 11.93 -12.92 -6.28
C GLY A 164 12.44 -12.48 -7.66
N THR A 165 11.85 -11.46 -8.26
CA THR A 165 12.34 -10.84 -9.50
C THR A 165 13.14 -9.59 -9.17
N ASP A 166 14.39 -9.53 -9.61
CA ASP A 166 15.28 -8.39 -9.39
C ASP A 166 15.14 -7.35 -10.49
N TYR A 167 15.10 -6.09 -10.08
CA TYR A 167 15.03 -4.91 -10.93
C TYR A 167 16.24 -4.01 -10.68
N ASP A 168 16.99 -3.71 -11.73
CA ASP A 168 18.18 -2.87 -11.72
C ASP A 168 17.81 -1.39 -11.89
N LEU A 169 18.02 -0.60 -10.82
CA LEU A 169 17.68 0.82 -10.78
C LEU A 169 18.54 1.70 -11.71
N SER A 170 19.63 1.18 -12.25
CA SER A 170 20.39 1.89 -13.31
C SER A 170 19.69 1.90 -14.66
N ARG A 171 18.71 1.01 -14.87
CA ARG A 171 18.02 0.78 -16.14
C ARG A 171 16.50 0.88 -16.06
N GLN A 172 15.95 0.73 -14.86
CA GLN A 172 14.52 0.57 -14.62
C GLN A 172 14.05 1.55 -13.56
N PHE A 173 12.91 2.18 -13.81
CA PHE A 173 12.20 2.95 -12.79
C PHE A 173 11.29 2.03 -11.99
N VAL A 174 11.33 2.20 -10.69
CA VAL A 174 10.46 1.53 -9.72
C VAL A 174 9.65 2.58 -8.99
N ALA A 175 8.35 2.37 -8.86
CA ALA A 175 7.46 3.22 -8.05
C ALA A 175 6.66 2.33 -7.11
N LEU A 176 6.85 2.50 -5.79
CA LEU A 176 6.24 1.68 -4.75
C LEU A 176 5.41 2.55 -3.81
N ALA A 177 4.11 2.31 -3.77
CA ALA A 177 3.20 2.93 -2.82
C ALA A 177 3.17 2.14 -1.51
N MET A 178 3.21 2.83 -0.39
CA MET A 178 3.15 2.28 0.96
C MET A 178 2.46 3.25 1.91
N ALA A 179 2.24 2.86 3.14
CA ALA A 179 1.71 3.73 4.17
C ALA A 179 2.49 3.55 5.47
N THR A 180 2.70 4.65 6.18
CA THR A 180 3.29 4.62 7.53
C THR A 180 2.28 4.11 8.56
N ALA A 181 2.74 3.79 9.76
CA ALA A 181 1.87 3.32 10.85
C ALA A 181 0.76 4.33 11.22
N ASN A 182 1.01 5.64 11.08
CA ASN A 182 0.02 6.69 11.35
C ASN A 182 -0.88 7.04 10.14
N GLY A 183 -0.75 6.35 8.99
CA GLY A 183 -1.64 6.50 7.83
C GLY A 183 -1.16 7.42 6.74
N GLN A 184 -0.01 8.05 6.89
CA GLN A 184 0.53 8.87 5.82
C GLN A 184 0.83 8.01 4.59
N SER A 185 0.33 8.42 3.43
CA SER A 185 0.67 7.81 2.14
C SER A 185 2.11 8.14 1.78
N VAL A 186 2.86 7.12 1.35
CA VAL A 186 4.25 7.26 0.91
C VAL A 186 4.40 6.65 -0.46
N LEU A 187 5.09 7.34 -1.35
CA LEU A 187 5.56 6.82 -2.63
C LEU A 187 7.08 6.89 -2.69
N TRP A 188 7.72 5.78 -2.96
CA TRP A 188 9.13 5.79 -3.32
C TRP A 188 9.27 5.59 -4.82
N VAL A 189 10.03 6.48 -5.46
CA VAL A 189 10.36 6.41 -6.90
C VAL A 189 11.86 6.43 -7.05
N ALA A 190 12.41 5.37 -7.64
CA ALA A 190 13.83 5.25 -7.91
C ALA A 190 14.07 4.73 -9.33
N GLY A 191 15.24 5.04 -9.87
CA GLY A 191 15.61 4.64 -11.22
C GLY A 191 16.64 5.58 -11.83
N PRO A 192 16.83 5.57 -13.17
CA PRO A 192 17.81 6.41 -13.86
C PRO A 192 17.36 7.89 -13.85
N MET A 193 17.67 8.62 -12.78
CA MET A 193 17.27 10.02 -12.51
C MET A 193 18.22 11.04 -13.18
N ALA A 194 18.65 10.80 -14.43
CA ALA A 194 19.65 11.64 -15.07
C ALA A 194 19.07 12.72 -16.01
N ASP A 195 17.77 12.67 -16.30
CA ASP A 195 17.12 13.56 -17.26
C ASP A 195 15.76 14.02 -16.79
N VAL A 196 15.58 15.34 -16.69
CA VAL A 196 14.35 16.00 -16.21
C VAL A 196 13.13 15.59 -17.04
N GLN A 197 13.27 15.53 -18.36
CA GLN A 197 12.17 15.17 -19.26
C GLN A 197 11.68 13.75 -19.01
N THR A 198 12.59 12.80 -18.92
CA THR A 198 12.27 11.39 -18.64
C THR A 198 11.55 11.24 -17.30
N VAL A 199 12.00 11.95 -16.26
CA VAL A 199 11.37 11.89 -14.93
C VAL A 199 10.00 12.57 -14.91
N SER A 200 9.84 13.70 -15.60
CA SER A 200 8.55 14.38 -15.76
C SER A 200 7.52 13.52 -16.53
N GLU A 201 7.95 12.87 -17.61
CA GLU A 201 7.11 11.92 -18.36
C GLU A 201 6.70 10.72 -17.49
N LEU A 202 7.61 10.17 -16.68
CA LEU A 202 7.31 9.10 -15.73
C LEU A 202 6.27 9.58 -14.70
N SER A 203 6.50 10.75 -14.10
CA SER A 203 5.62 11.36 -13.11
C SER A 203 4.19 11.50 -13.65
N SER A 204 4.04 12.07 -14.84
CA SER A 204 2.75 12.19 -15.53
C SER A 204 2.10 10.82 -15.79
N ARG A 205 2.89 9.83 -16.18
CA ARG A 205 2.36 8.47 -16.41
C ARG A 205 1.85 7.81 -15.13
N LEU A 206 2.49 8.04 -13.99
CA LEU A 206 2.07 7.46 -12.71
C LEU A 206 0.63 7.82 -12.37
N THR A 207 0.14 8.99 -12.77
CA THR A 207 -1.24 9.44 -12.51
C THR A 207 -2.31 8.53 -13.12
N HIS A 208 -1.95 7.76 -14.16
CA HIS A 208 -2.87 6.82 -14.83
C HIS A 208 -2.88 5.41 -14.20
N TYR A 209 -2.07 5.18 -13.17
CA TYR A 209 -1.91 3.87 -12.54
C TYR A 209 -2.47 3.81 -11.12
N GLY A 210 -3.48 4.61 -10.79
CA GLY A 210 -4.03 4.79 -9.45
C GLY A 210 -4.31 3.51 -8.68
N LYS A 211 -4.78 2.44 -9.34
CA LYS A 211 -5.14 1.18 -8.68
C LYS A 211 -3.96 0.30 -8.26
N PHE A 212 -2.73 0.59 -8.74
CA PHE A 212 -1.57 -0.24 -8.47
C PHE A 212 -0.78 0.26 -7.26
N SER A 213 -0.14 -0.66 -6.57
CA SER A 213 0.75 -0.41 -5.45
C SER A 213 2.23 -0.40 -5.86
N ALA A 214 2.59 -1.23 -6.84
CA ALA A 214 3.94 -1.32 -7.37
C ALA A 214 3.95 -1.31 -8.89
N LEU A 215 4.86 -0.54 -9.44
CA LEU A 215 5.09 -0.39 -10.87
C LEU A 215 6.58 -0.47 -11.15
N VAL A 216 6.93 -1.14 -12.26
CA VAL A 216 8.29 -1.11 -12.80
C VAL A 216 8.23 -0.80 -14.28
N PHE A 217 9.07 0.15 -14.71
CA PHE A 217 9.17 0.57 -16.12
C PHE A 217 10.61 0.43 -16.61
N GLN A 218 10.74 0.06 -17.89
CA GLN A 218 11.97 0.20 -18.63
C GLN A 218 11.68 1.02 -19.89
N GLY A 219 12.09 2.27 -19.89
CA GLY A 219 11.65 3.25 -20.86
C GLY A 219 10.11 3.37 -20.86
N ARG A 220 9.48 3.15 -22.01
CA ARG A 220 8.01 3.18 -22.14
C ARG A 220 7.32 1.85 -21.77
N LYS A 221 8.06 0.76 -21.65
CA LYS A 221 7.52 -0.57 -21.34
C LYS A 221 7.25 -0.69 -19.85
N ASN A 222 6.07 -1.15 -19.51
CA ASN A 222 5.72 -1.53 -18.14
C ASN A 222 6.09 -3.01 -17.93
N LEU A 223 7.00 -3.28 -16.99
CA LEU A 223 7.48 -4.62 -16.68
C LEU A 223 6.67 -5.25 -15.53
N LEU A 224 6.21 -4.44 -14.58
CA LEU A 224 5.40 -4.89 -13.44
C LEU A 224 4.25 -3.92 -13.19
N LYS A 225 3.09 -4.48 -12.92
CA LYS A 225 1.92 -3.81 -12.34
C LYS A 225 1.37 -4.72 -11.25
N LYS A 226 1.49 -4.30 -10.01
CA LYS A 226 1.08 -5.14 -8.88
C LYS A 226 0.23 -4.34 -7.90
N VAL A 227 -0.78 -4.97 -7.33
CA VAL A 227 -1.52 -4.53 -6.15
C VAL A 227 -0.98 -5.33 -4.97
N TRP A 228 -0.65 -4.66 -3.86
CA TRP A 228 -0.23 -5.38 -2.67
C TRP A 228 -1.37 -6.26 -2.14
N PRO A 229 -1.05 -7.41 -1.55
CA PRO A 229 -2.07 -8.19 -0.87
C PRO A 229 -2.62 -7.44 0.35
N VAL A 230 -3.82 -7.76 0.75
CA VAL A 230 -4.35 -7.39 2.06
C VAL A 230 -3.55 -8.16 3.11
N VAL A 231 -2.97 -7.44 4.07
CA VAL A 231 -2.06 -8.03 5.07
C VAL A 231 -2.71 -8.24 6.44
N GLY A 232 -3.93 -7.77 6.61
CA GLY A 232 -4.69 -7.91 7.84
C GLY A 232 -6.13 -7.47 7.66
N SER A 233 -6.98 -7.85 8.61
CA SER A 233 -8.36 -7.38 8.70
C SER A 233 -8.78 -7.36 10.18
N ALA A 234 -9.47 -6.31 10.60
CA ALA A 234 -10.11 -6.26 11.91
C ALA A 234 -11.22 -7.33 12.06
N LEU A 235 -11.66 -7.92 10.95
CA LEU A 235 -12.66 -8.98 10.90
C LEU A 235 -12.04 -10.39 10.87
N GLN A 236 -10.81 -10.52 11.37
CA GLN A 236 -10.13 -11.81 11.54
C GLN A 236 -9.78 -12.03 13.01
N ALA A 237 -9.94 -13.24 13.48
CA ALA A 237 -9.58 -13.63 14.85
C ALA A 237 -8.97 -15.03 14.87
N ILE A 238 -7.95 -15.20 15.71
CA ILE A 238 -7.43 -16.51 16.09
C ILE A 238 -8.27 -16.97 17.27
N PRO A 239 -9.02 -18.08 17.18
CA PRO A 239 -9.83 -18.56 18.27
C PRO A 239 -8.97 -18.97 19.47
N ASP A 240 -9.43 -18.62 20.67
CA ASP A 240 -8.83 -19.14 21.91
C ASP A 240 -9.04 -20.67 21.96
N ILE A 241 -7.96 -21.42 21.93
CA ILE A 241 -7.98 -22.86 22.15
C ILE A 241 -8.05 -23.06 23.66
N LYS A 242 -9.26 -23.33 24.16
CA LYS A 242 -9.46 -23.79 25.55
C LYS A 242 -9.44 -25.32 25.62
#